data_191576c4520dbfe79e64107c18da1e0b
#
_entry.id   191576c4520dbfe79e64107c18da1e0b
#
_cell.length_a   1.000
_cell.length_b   1.000
_cell.length_c   1.000
_cell.angle_alpha   90.00
_cell.angle_beta   90.00
_cell.angle_gamma   90.00
#
_symmetry.space_group_name_H-M   'P 1'
#
loop_
_entity.id
_entity.type
_entity.pdbx_description
1 polymer ?
#
loop_
_entity_poly.entity_id
_entity_poly.type
_entity_poly.pdbx_seq_one_letter_code
_entity_poly.pdbx_strand_id
1 'polypeptide(L)'
;MTGRVGRWLVFAVLCQLSHFVVAETVTLDTTCNTYSGLAGSDGVTQWLGIRYAAAPVDDLRFMPPQDPVCSDSLQLPNNTHGKLCLATGANPSDASTSEDCLFLDLYTPANATTDSKLPVFFFIQGGGFNSLSNGNFNGKGLVQASGYNIIVVTFNYRVGPYGFITNGNEITPNNGLLDQRKALEWVQNYISFFGGDPGHVVLGGDSAGAASISLHMAAYGGADTDLFHAAAAESVSFATVLTVEQSQYQYDNLAIAAGCAGSDSLACLRSKTAAELQAVNKGSTYPGAPSAPIYPWNPVVDGSLIQNVTYVAFANGDFVKIPLIVGDDTNEGTIFAPRDTSTIGASNSFLESQFPYLTLDQLSQINDLYPNQNNASCPSTGCFWQQAAASYGDMRYTCPGTFISSAMTSFSTVQSYNYRYNVEDPDQVASGLGVPHTVEVNAIFGPDNVPSAPASYFPNGANAAIVPVIQAYWTSFIRSFDPNKYKLEGSANWDTWIPDTQNRLLFETGGDTVMEVVSDDMQTKCSYFHAIGTSVRQ
;
A
#
# COMPACT_ATOMS: atom_id res chain seq x y z
N MET A 1 -33.79 -72.07 29.41
CA MET A 1 -32.60 -72.21 28.55
C MET A 1 -32.54 -70.99 27.70
N THR A 2 -31.67 -70.06 28.09
CA THR A 2 -31.60 -68.70 27.57
C THR A 2 -30.39 -68.58 26.63
N GLY A 3 -30.66 -68.43 25.34
CA GLY A 3 -29.59 -68.20 24.37
C GLY A 3 -29.31 -66.67 24.21
N ARG A 4 -28.09 -66.24 24.58
CA ARG A 4 -27.58 -64.87 24.32
C ARG A 4 -27.07 -64.77 22.88
N VAL A 5 -27.64 -63.85 22.13
CA VAL A 5 -27.13 -63.42 20.82
C VAL A 5 -26.13 -62.29 21.05
N GLY A 6 -24.85 -62.55 20.74
CA GLY A 6 -23.81 -61.54 20.78
C GLY A 6 -23.87 -60.64 19.55
N ARG A 7 -23.97 -59.36 19.78
CA ARG A 7 -23.83 -58.32 18.74
C ARG A 7 -22.33 -58.02 18.57
N TRP A 8 -21.80 -58.28 17.38
CA TRP A 8 -20.50 -57.80 16.95
C TRP A 8 -20.63 -56.36 16.44
N LEU A 9 -19.99 -55.40 17.15
CA LEU A 9 -19.79 -54.04 16.68
C LEU A 9 -18.56 -54.03 15.74
N VAL A 10 -18.80 -53.82 14.46
CA VAL A 10 -17.75 -53.54 13.49
C VAL A 10 -17.37 -52.07 13.63
N PHE A 11 -16.20 -51.80 14.20
CA PHE A 11 -15.58 -50.46 14.14
C PHE A 11 -15.05 -50.24 12.73
N ALA A 12 -15.70 -49.42 11.96
CA ALA A 12 -15.14 -48.87 10.73
C ALA A 12 -14.08 -47.85 11.12
N VAL A 13 -12.81 -48.16 10.98
CA VAL A 13 -11.70 -47.20 11.04
C VAL A 13 -11.74 -46.40 9.77
N LEU A 14 -12.27 -45.17 9.86
CA LEU A 14 -12.10 -44.14 8.82
C LEU A 14 -10.62 -43.78 8.76
N CYS A 15 -9.91 -44.37 7.81
CA CYS A 15 -8.58 -43.93 7.42
C CYS A 15 -8.75 -42.54 6.74
N GLN A 16 -8.50 -41.47 7.47
CA GLN A 16 -8.31 -40.15 6.86
C GLN A 16 -7.04 -40.25 6.02
N LEU A 17 -7.22 -40.33 4.71
CA LEU A 17 -6.16 -40.11 3.74
C LEU A 17 -5.72 -38.66 3.89
N SER A 18 -4.69 -38.39 4.67
CA SER A 18 -3.94 -37.18 4.62
C SER A 18 -3.42 -37.04 3.18
N HIS A 19 -3.96 -36.08 2.44
CA HIS A 19 -3.43 -35.71 1.14
C HIS A 19 -2.02 -35.19 1.39
N PHE A 20 -1.03 -35.93 0.96
CA PHE A 20 0.35 -35.46 0.94
C PHE A 20 0.40 -34.32 -0.07
N VAL A 21 0.62 -33.11 0.42
CA VAL A 21 0.95 -31.95 -0.40
C VAL A 21 2.36 -32.20 -0.94
N VAL A 22 2.50 -32.30 -2.24
CA VAL A 22 3.81 -32.41 -2.88
C VAL A 22 4.46 -31.02 -2.81
N ALA A 23 5.56 -30.90 -2.09
CA ALA A 23 6.35 -29.67 -2.08
C ALA A 23 7.05 -29.54 -3.43
N GLU A 24 6.78 -28.47 -4.16
CA GLU A 24 7.55 -28.08 -5.32
C GLU A 24 8.82 -27.37 -4.84
N THR A 25 9.96 -27.61 -5.50
CA THR A 25 11.24 -27.03 -5.12
C THR A 25 11.84 -26.28 -6.30
N VAL A 26 12.16 -25.00 -6.08
CA VAL A 26 12.87 -24.16 -7.03
C VAL A 26 14.23 -23.78 -6.46
N THR A 27 15.29 -23.98 -7.25
CA THR A 27 16.65 -23.57 -6.91
C THR A 27 17.01 -22.34 -7.72
N LEU A 28 17.42 -21.27 -7.06
CA LEU A 28 17.92 -20.06 -7.67
C LEU A 28 19.45 -20.06 -7.66
N ASP A 29 20.07 -20.45 -8.76
CA ASP A 29 21.53 -20.64 -8.85
C ASP A 29 22.34 -19.38 -8.55
N THR A 30 21.84 -18.21 -8.95
CA THR A 30 22.54 -16.93 -8.77
C THR A 30 22.51 -16.38 -7.35
N THR A 31 21.55 -16.81 -6.52
CA THR A 31 21.46 -16.47 -5.09
C THR A 31 21.92 -17.60 -4.19
N CYS A 32 22.34 -18.75 -4.76
CA CYS A 32 22.70 -19.97 -4.05
C CYS A 32 21.59 -20.47 -3.10
N ASN A 33 20.34 -20.08 -3.32
CA ASN A 33 19.23 -20.38 -2.43
C ASN A 33 18.25 -21.34 -3.10
N THR A 34 17.74 -22.28 -2.32
CA THR A 34 16.67 -23.21 -2.71
C THR A 34 15.41 -22.90 -1.92
N TYR A 35 14.29 -22.74 -2.61
CA TYR A 35 12.99 -22.48 -1.98
C TYR A 35 12.04 -23.63 -2.22
N SER A 36 11.16 -23.88 -1.27
CA SER A 36 10.14 -24.93 -1.35
C SER A 36 8.75 -24.32 -1.28
N GLY A 37 7.94 -24.53 -2.31
CA GLY A 37 6.55 -24.13 -2.38
C GLY A 37 5.64 -25.14 -1.71
N LEU A 38 4.52 -24.66 -1.17
CA LEU A 38 3.45 -25.48 -0.60
C LEU A 38 2.24 -25.43 -1.54
N ALA A 39 2.01 -26.51 -2.29
CA ALA A 39 0.84 -26.62 -3.15
C ALA A 39 -0.42 -26.84 -2.30
N GLY A 40 -1.37 -25.92 -2.41
CA GLY A 40 -2.68 -26.01 -1.76
C GLY A 40 -3.66 -26.88 -2.55
N SER A 41 -4.61 -27.51 -1.85
CA SER A 41 -5.74 -28.23 -2.49
C SER A 41 -6.68 -27.28 -3.25
N ASP A 42 -6.50 -25.99 -3.11
CA ASP A 42 -7.24 -24.89 -3.74
C ASP A 42 -6.64 -24.45 -5.10
N GLY A 43 -5.63 -25.16 -5.60
CA GLY A 43 -4.98 -24.91 -6.89
C GLY A 43 -3.95 -23.80 -6.89
N VAL A 44 -3.53 -23.31 -5.72
CA VAL A 44 -2.50 -22.28 -5.57
C VAL A 44 -1.30 -22.84 -4.82
N THR A 45 -0.10 -22.61 -5.34
CA THR A 45 1.17 -22.86 -4.64
C THR A 45 1.62 -21.58 -3.95
N GLN A 46 1.96 -21.67 -2.68
CA GLN A 46 2.48 -20.57 -1.88
C GLN A 46 3.98 -20.74 -1.68
N TRP A 47 4.74 -19.65 -1.86
CA TRP A 47 6.17 -19.57 -1.63
C TRP A 47 6.41 -18.42 -0.67
N LEU A 48 6.51 -18.71 0.62
CA LEU A 48 6.49 -17.70 1.67
C LEU A 48 7.88 -17.42 2.22
N GLY A 49 8.15 -16.15 2.55
CA GLY A 49 9.37 -15.70 3.19
C GLY A 49 10.63 -15.77 2.33
N ILE A 50 10.50 -15.55 1.04
CA ILE A 50 11.63 -15.46 0.11
C ILE A 50 12.44 -14.20 0.43
N ARG A 51 13.73 -14.35 0.73
CA ARG A 51 14.62 -13.22 0.98
C ARG A 51 15.02 -12.54 -0.32
N TYR A 52 14.65 -11.28 -0.51
CA TYR A 52 15.02 -10.51 -1.70
C TYR A 52 16.23 -9.57 -1.47
N ALA A 53 16.57 -9.29 -0.20
CA ALA A 53 17.74 -8.50 0.17
C ALA A 53 18.39 -9.03 1.45
N ALA A 54 19.66 -8.69 1.67
CA ALA A 54 20.38 -9.00 2.91
C ALA A 54 19.67 -8.37 4.12
N ALA A 55 19.83 -8.99 5.30
CA ALA A 55 19.28 -8.44 6.54
C ALA A 55 19.86 -7.04 6.82
N PRO A 56 19.01 -5.99 6.92
CA PRO A 56 19.48 -4.61 7.12
C PRO A 56 19.78 -4.29 8.59
N VAL A 57 20.67 -5.06 9.18
CA VAL A 57 21.07 -5.00 10.60
C VAL A 57 22.52 -4.54 10.75
N ASP A 58 22.92 -4.15 11.93
CA ASP A 58 24.27 -3.74 12.27
C ASP A 58 24.82 -2.66 11.33
N ASP A 59 25.90 -2.91 10.61
CA ASP A 59 26.50 -1.97 9.66
C ASP A 59 25.60 -1.69 8.45
N LEU A 60 24.67 -2.59 8.12
CA LEU A 60 23.70 -2.40 7.05
C LEU A 60 22.44 -1.62 7.49
N ARG A 61 22.30 -1.36 8.80
CA ARG A 61 21.22 -0.48 9.29
C ARG A 61 21.36 0.91 8.67
N PHE A 62 20.25 1.45 8.13
CA PHE A 62 20.20 2.73 7.41
C PHE A 62 21.01 2.78 6.10
N MET A 63 21.42 1.62 5.56
CA MET A 63 22.05 1.52 4.25
C MET A 63 21.05 1.10 3.16
N PRO A 64 21.34 1.39 1.88
CA PRO A 64 20.59 0.80 0.77
C PRO A 64 20.57 -0.72 0.85
N PRO A 65 19.49 -1.38 0.34
CA PRO A 65 19.42 -2.83 0.34
C PRO A 65 20.59 -3.43 -0.46
N GLN A 66 21.13 -4.54 0.05
CA GLN A 66 22.19 -5.29 -0.58
C GLN A 66 21.67 -6.64 -1.08
N ASP A 67 22.39 -7.28 -2.00
CA ASP A 67 22.05 -8.62 -2.45
C ASP A 67 22.04 -9.62 -1.29
N PRO A 68 21.15 -10.60 -1.29
CA PRO A 68 21.15 -11.64 -0.28
C PRO A 68 22.49 -12.37 -0.23
N VAL A 69 22.95 -12.70 0.97
CA VAL A 69 24.12 -13.56 1.13
C VAL A 69 23.74 -15.00 0.77
N CYS A 70 24.55 -15.65 -0.03
CA CYS A 70 24.37 -17.06 -0.38
C CYS A 70 24.29 -17.96 0.84
N SER A 71 23.37 -18.92 0.80
CA SER A 71 23.24 -19.99 1.79
C SER A 71 23.07 -21.32 1.08
N ASP A 72 23.96 -22.28 1.35
CA ASP A 72 23.88 -23.64 0.81
C ASP A 72 22.72 -24.47 1.41
N SER A 73 21.93 -23.85 2.30
CA SER A 73 20.80 -24.50 2.95
C SER A 73 19.48 -24.16 2.26
N LEU A 74 18.55 -25.13 2.28
CA LEU A 74 17.15 -24.89 1.91
C LEU A 74 16.61 -23.71 2.75
N GLN A 75 16.23 -22.64 2.08
CA GLN A 75 15.59 -21.50 2.74
C GLN A 75 14.14 -21.85 3.05
N LEU A 76 13.78 -21.74 4.33
CA LEU A 76 12.42 -21.92 4.82
C LEU A 76 11.80 -23.29 4.53
N PRO A 77 12.32 -24.35 5.14
CA PRO A 77 11.72 -25.67 5.00
C PRO A 77 10.25 -25.72 5.47
N ASN A 78 9.78 -24.71 6.20
CA ASN A 78 8.43 -24.63 6.77
C ASN A 78 7.46 -23.74 5.98
N ASN A 79 7.88 -23.11 4.88
CA ASN A 79 7.05 -22.22 4.07
C ASN A 79 6.23 -21.23 4.94
N THR A 80 6.92 -20.40 5.70
CA THR A 80 6.33 -19.42 6.61
C THR A 80 6.67 -17.99 6.14
N HIS A 81 5.77 -17.06 6.41
CA HIS A 81 6.03 -15.65 6.16
C HIS A 81 7.31 -15.16 6.82
N GLY A 82 8.03 -14.27 6.18
CA GLY A 82 9.09 -13.48 6.80
C GLY A 82 8.54 -12.60 7.94
N LYS A 83 9.45 -12.09 8.79
CA LYS A 83 9.09 -11.13 9.81
C LYS A 83 8.65 -9.81 9.16
N LEU A 84 7.70 -9.12 9.79
CA LEU A 84 7.33 -7.77 9.41
C LEU A 84 8.42 -6.78 9.85
N CYS A 85 8.60 -5.69 9.09
CA CYS A 85 9.52 -4.64 9.48
C CYS A 85 9.01 -3.88 10.72
N LEU A 86 9.95 -3.42 11.54
CA LEU A 86 9.64 -2.63 12.73
C LEU A 86 8.98 -1.30 12.36
N ALA A 87 7.72 -1.15 12.75
CA ALA A 87 6.95 0.07 12.54
C ALA A 87 7.27 1.15 13.59
N THR A 88 6.97 2.41 13.27
CA THR A 88 7.04 3.52 14.24
C THR A 88 6.14 3.25 15.43
N GLY A 89 6.71 3.30 16.64
CA GLY A 89 5.99 3.02 17.87
C GLY A 89 5.67 1.55 18.15
N ALA A 90 6.08 0.60 17.28
CA ALA A 90 5.83 -0.82 17.49
C ALA A 90 6.58 -1.37 18.72
N ASN A 91 6.01 -2.41 19.32
CA ASN A 91 6.65 -3.13 20.43
C ASN A 91 7.81 -3.99 19.88
N PRO A 92 9.06 -3.74 20.27
CA PRO A 92 10.21 -4.51 19.78
C PRO A 92 10.24 -5.97 20.30
N SER A 93 9.40 -6.29 21.29
CA SER A 93 9.26 -7.65 21.82
C SER A 93 8.21 -8.47 21.07
N ASP A 94 7.55 -7.92 20.06
CA ASP A 94 6.65 -8.65 19.20
C ASP A 94 7.45 -9.62 18.32
N ALA A 95 7.23 -10.92 18.54
CA ALA A 95 7.93 -11.97 17.82
C ALA A 95 7.63 -12.01 16.32
N SER A 96 6.60 -11.32 15.84
CA SER A 96 6.24 -11.21 14.42
C SER A 96 7.05 -10.14 13.67
N THR A 97 7.73 -9.23 14.37
CA THR A 97 8.50 -8.12 13.80
C THR A 97 10.00 -8.27 13.97
N SER A 98 10.79 -7.64 13.10
CA SER A 98 12.24 -7.62 13.15
C SER A 98 12.81 -6.50 12.29
N GLU A 99 14.07 -6.11 12.50
CA GLU A 99 14.86 -5.36 11.52
C GLU A 99 15.21 -6.26 10.31
N ASP A 100 15.46 -7.56 10.54
CA ASP A 100 15.61 -8.56 9.48
C ASP A 100 14.22 -8.93 8.93
N CYS A 101 13.76 -8.16 7.93
CA CYS A 101 12.37 -8.17 7.47
C CYS A 101 12.21 -8.09 5.93
N LEU A 102 13.31 -8.06 5.17
CA LEU A 102 13.27 -7.89 3.71
C LEU A 102 12.94 -9.21 3.00
N PHE A 103 11.68 -9.59 3.06
CA PHE A 103 11.13 -10.82 2.50
C PHE A 103 9.93 -10.51 1.60
N LEU A 104 9.72 -11.39 0.64
CA LEU A 104 8.54 -11.43 -0.22
C LEU A 104 7.86 -12.80 -0.17
N ASP A 105 6.61 -12.83 -0.57
CA ASP A 105 5.78 -14.01 -0.70
C ASP A 105 5.23 -14.08 -2.13
N LEU A 106 5.19 -15.29 -2.70
CA LEU A 106 4.61 -15.55 -4.02
C LEU A 106 3.40 -16.46 -3.90
N TYR A 107 2.42 -16.20 -4.73
CA TYR A 107 1.22 -17.02 -4.93
C TYR A 107 1.09 -17.33 -6.42
N THR A 108 1.27 -18.59 -6.79
CA THR A 108 1.27 -19.04 -8.17
C THR A 108 0.18 -20.09 -8.41
N PRO A 109 -0.36 -20.22 -9.62
CA PRO A 109 -1.15 -21.40 -9.96
C PRO A 109 -0.33 -22.68 -9.74
N ALA A 110 -0.94 -23.73 -9.18
CA ALA A 110 -0.23 -24.97 -8.85
C ALA A 110 0.30 -25.72 -10.09
N ASN A 111 -0.21 -25.40 -11.27
CA ASN A 111 0.25 -25.95 -12.56
C ASN A 111 1.17 -24.99 -13.33
N ALA A 112 1.61 -23.87 -12.72
CA ALA A 112 2.54 -22.96 -13.38
C ALA A 112 3.89 -23.63 -13.62
N THR A 113 4.46 -23.37 -14.78
CA THR A 113 5.80 -23.84 -15.18
C THR A 113 6.61 -22.66 -15.70
N THR A 114 7.90 -22.81 -15.85
CA THR A 114 8.79 -21.78 -16.41
C THR A 114 8.35 -21.25 -17.78
N ASP A 115 7.55 -22.01 -18.52
CA ASP A 115 7.02 -21.65 -19.84
C ASP A 115 5.67 -20.93 -19.78
N SER A 116 5.05 -20.80 -18.60
CA SER A 116 3.68 -20.26 -18.42
C SER A 116 3.57 -18.78 -18.74
N LYS A 117 4.60 -17.98 -18.45
CA LYS A 117 4.67 -16.53 -18.71
C LYS A 117 3.43 -15.78 -18.22
N LEU A 118 3.08 -15.99 -16.96
CA LEU A 118 1.90 -15.40 -16.34
C LEU A 118 2.16 -13.93 -15.96
N PRO A 119 1.19 -13.02 -16.18
CA PRO A 119 1.24 -11.67 -15.62
C PRO A 119 1.48 -11.67 -14.12
N VAL A 120 2.27 -10.72 -13.66
CA VAL A 120 2.67 -10.59 -12.24
C VAL A 120 2.00 -9.35 -11.64
N PHE A 121 1.24 -9.53 -10.57
CA PHE A 121 0.73 -8.45 -9.75
C PHE A 121 1.65 -8.26 -8.54
N PHE A 122 2.36 -7.14 -8.49
CA PHE A 122 3.31 -6.81 -7.43
C PHE A 122 2.68 -5.75 -6.52
N PHE A 123 2.28 -6.15 -5.31
CA PHE A 123 1.51 -5.31 -4.40
C PHE A 123 2.38 -4.63 -3.36
N ILE A 124 2.37 -3.30 -3.33
CA ILE A 124 3.07 -2.44 -2.36
C ILE A 124 2.09 -2.02 -1.28
N GLN A 125 2.24 -2.55 -0.09
CA GLN A 125 1.35 -2.27 1.03
C GLN A 125 1.49 -0.84 1.57
N GLY A 126 0.38 -0.30 2.09
CA GLY A 126 0.32 1.01 2.73
C GLY A 126 0.88 1.05 4.15
N GLY A 127 0.40 2.03 4.92
CA GLY A 127 0.81 2.29 6.31
C GLY A 127 1.60 3.59 6.50
N GLY A 128 1.40 4.55 5.59
CA GLY A 128 1.96 5.91 5.69
C GLY A 128 3.48 5.97 5.73
N PHE A 129 4.19 4.98 5.19
CA PHE A 129 5.65 4.79 5.31
C PHE A 129 6.15 4.57 6.75
N ASN A 130 5.25 4.48 7.72
CA ASN A 130 5.57 4.35 9.15
C ASN A 130 5.20 2.98 9.74
N SER A 131 4.35 2.24 9.04
CA SER A 131 3.94 0.88 9.37
C SER A 131 3.69 0.09 8.08
N LEU A 132 3.42 -1.21 8.23
CA LEU A 132 2.97 -2.10 7.16
C LEU A 132 1.51 -2.45 7.45
N SER A 133 0.56 -1.82 6.74
CA SER A 133 -0.88 -1.98 7.00
C SER A 133 -1.41 -3.35 6.58
N ASN A 134 -0.83 -3.92 5.53
CA ASN A 134 -1.29 -5.13 4.87
C ASN A 134 -0.24 -6.25 4.93
N GLY A 135 0.51 -6.30 6.04
CA GLY A 135 1.57 -7.27 6.23
C GLY A 135 1.11 -8.70 6.03
N ASN A 136 1.80 -9.42 5.14
CA ASN A 136 1.53 -10.83 4.83
C ASN A 136 0.12 -11.09 4.24
N PHE A 137 -0.45 -10.17 3.46
CA PHE A 137 -1.68 -10.40 2.73
C PHE A 137 -1.55 -11.60 1.81
N ASN A 138 -2.60 -12.43 1.79
CA ASN A 138 -2.61 -13.66 1.01
C ASN A 138 -3.12 -13.40 -0.41
N GLY A 139 -2.23 -13.51 -1.40
CA GLY A 139 -2.55 -13.28 -2.80
C GLY A 139 -3.39 -14.37 -3.48
N LYS A 140 -3.67 -15.49 -2.82
CA LYS A 140 -4.36 -16.64 -3.44
C LYS A 140 -5.74 -16.29 -3.98
N GLY A 141 -6.48 -15.38 -3.31
CA GLY A 141 -7.81 -14.98 -3.75
C GLY A 141 -7.81 -14.34 -5.14
N LEU A 142 -6.85 -13.47 -5.41
CA LEU A 142 -6.67 -12.87 -6.74
C LEU A 142 -6.21 -13.89 -7.79
N VAL A 143 -5.31 -14.82 -7.43
CA VAL A 143 -4.92 -15.92 -8.34
C VAL A 143 -6.14 -16.72 -8.75
N GLN A 144 -6.99 -17.11 -7.80
CA GLN A 144 -8.24 -17.85 -8.06
C GLN A 144 -9.24 -17.03 -8.88
N ALA A 145 -9.47 -15.77 -8.52
CA ALA A 145 -10.38 -14.87 -9.22
C ALA A 145 -9.95 -14.63 -10.68
N SER A 146 -8.65 -14.65 -10.97
CA SER A 146 -8.13 -14.55 -12.34
C SER A 146 -8.38 -15.80 -13.19
N GLY A 147 -8.93 -16.88 -12.60
CA GLY A 147 -8.98 -18.21 -13.21
C GLY A 147 -7.60 -18.84 -13.33
N TYR A 148 -6.71 -18.59 -12.36
CA TYR A 148 -5.33 -19.07 -12.31
C TYR A 148 -4.46 -18.56 -13.47
N ASN A 149 -4.65 -17.27 -13.86
CA ASN A 149 -3.94 -16.65 -14.97
C ASN A 149 -3.01 -15.51 -14.55
N ILE A 150 -2.70 -15.37 -13.28
CA ILE A 150 -1.75 -14.40 -12.74
C ILE A 150 -0.90 -15.02 -11.64
N ILE A 151 0.20 -14.35 -11.34
CA ILE A 151 0.99 -14.51 -10.12
C ILE A 151 0.80 -13.28 -9.25
N VAL A 152 0.71 -13.45 -7.93
CA VAL A 152 0.68 -12.34 -6.97
C VAL A 152 1.95 -12.37 -6.13
N VAL A 153 2.57 -11.20 -5.96
CA VAL A 153 3.74 -10.95 -5.11
C VAL A 153 3.34 -9.96 -4.05
N THR A 154 3.52 -10.30 -2.78
CA THR A 154 3.44 -9.38 -1.64
C THR A 154 4.79 -9.35 -0.94
N PHE A 155 5.15 -8.26 -0.26
CA PHE A 155 6.47 -8.14 0.35
C PHE A 155 6.49 -7.10 1.46
N ASN A 156 7.55 -7.14 2.26
CA ASN A 156 7.84 -6.16 3.31
C ASN A 156 8.97 -5.23 2.86
N TYR A 157 8.92 -3.97 3.26
CA TYR A 157 9.96 -2.97 3.06
C TYR A 157 10.17 -2.16 4.35
N ARG A 158 11.33 -1.60 4.55
CA ARG A 158 11.61 -0.80 5.75
C ARG A 158 10.76 0.43 5.81
N VAL A 159 10.18 0.66 6.99
CA VAL A 159 9.30 1.77 7.33
C VAL A 159 9.86 2.57 8.51
N GLY A 160 9.25 3.72 8.79
CA GLY A 160 9.70 4.59 9.86
C GLY A 160 11.16 5.05 9.66
N PRO A 161 11.94 5.28 10.74
CA PRO A 161 13.32 5.71 10.62
C PRO A 161 14.22 4.69 9.94
N TYR A 162 13.90 3.38 9.99
CA TYR A 162 14.71 2.36 9.34
C TYR A 162 14.73 2.48 7.82
N GLY A 163 13.63 2.99 7.23
CA GLY A 163 13.49 3.17 5.79
C GLY A 163 13.63 4.61 5.31
N PHE A 164 13.36 5.62 6.16
CA PHE A 164 13.16 6.99 5.70
C PHE A 164 13.93 8.06 6.49
N ILE A 165 14.80 7.67 7.39
CA ILE A 165 15.73 8.61 8.02
C ILE A 165 16.84 9.00 7.03
N THR A 166 17.30 10.24 7.12
CA THR A 166 18.48 10.71 6.36
C THR A 166 19.29 11.69 7.20
N ASN A 167 20.58 11.71 6.94
CA ASN A 167 21.55 12.58 7.58
C ASN A 167 22.50 13.10 6.50
N GLY A 168 22.13 14.21 5.88
CA GLY A 168 23.00 14.90 4.92
C GLY A 168 23.69 13.95 3.92
N ASN A 169 24.95 13.62 4.20
CA ASN A 169 25.80 12.83 3.32
C ASN A 169 26.13 11.41 3.82
N GLU A 170 25.71 11.03 5.04
CA GLU A 170 26.13 9.76 5.65
C GLU A 170 25.12 8.63 5.43
N ILE A 171 23.84 8.98 5.28
CA ILE A 171 22.74 8.03 5.05
C ILE A 171 22.15 8.28 3.68
N THR A 172 22.13 7.26 2.83
CA THR A 172 21.37 7.32 1.57
C THR A 172 19.89 7.53 1.88
N PRO A 173 19.24 8.56 1.33
CA PRO A 173 17.82 8.80 1.54
C PRO A 173 16.94 7.71 0.92
N ASN A 174 15.68 7.62 1.39
CA ASN A 174 14.64 6.81 0.75
C ASN A 174 14.92 5.30 0.70
N ASN A 175 15.62 4.75 1.69
CA ASN A 175 15.96 3.32 1.73
C ASN A 175 14.74 2.41 1.63
N GLY A 176 13.58 2.81 2.19
CA GLY A 176 12.33 2.05 2.04
C GLY A 176 11.85 1.96 0.58
N LEU A 177 12.00 3.03 -0.22
CA LEU A 177 11.72 2.99 -1.67
C LEU A 177 12.77 2.16 -2.42
N LEU A 178 14.03 2.21 -2.00
CA LEU A 178 15.08 1.37 -2.56
C LEU A 178 14.84 -0.11 -2.27
N ASP A 179 14.28 -0.46 -1.09
CA ASP A 179 13.84 -1.83 -0.78
C ASP A 179 12.76 -2.31 -1.75
N GLN A 180 11.76 -1.45 -2.05
CA GLN A 180 10.71 -1.76 -3.02
C GLN A 180 11.31 -2.00 -4.42
N ARG A 181 12.24 -1.16 -4.86
CA ARG A 181 12.95 -1.36 -6.13
C ARG A 181 13.77 -2.64 -6.14
N LYS A 182 14.44 -2.97 -5.02
CA LYS A 182 15.20 -4.22 -4.87
C LYS A 182 14.31 -5.46 -4.98
N ALA A 183 13.09 -5.40 -4.44
CA ALA A 183 12.11 -6.47 -4.60
C ALA A 183 11.61 -6.57 -6.06
N LEU A 184 11.43 -5.44 -6.75
CA LEU A 184 11.12 -5.43 -8.20
C LEU A 184 12.27 -5.98 -9.03
N GLU A 185 13.52 -5.63 -8.73
CA GLU A 185 14.71 -6.23 -9.38
C GLU A 185 14.76 -7.75 -9.16
N TRP A 186 14.38 -8.22 -7.97
CA TRP A 186 14.24 -9.64 -7.70
C TRP A 186 13.19 -10.28 -8.60
N VAL A 187 12.03 -9.64 -8.80
CA VAL A 187 10.99 -10.13 -9.72
C VAL A 187 11.53 -10.20 -11.15
N GLN A 188 12.19 -9.15 -11.63
CA GLN A 188 12.78 -9.15 -12.98
C GLN A 188 13.78 -10.28 -13.19
N ASN A 189 14.58 -10.60 -12.18
CA ASN A 189 15.63 -11.61 -12.29
C ASN A 189 15.12 -13.05 -12.13
N TYR A 190 14.06 -13.27 -11.32
CA TYR A 190 13.75 -14.63 -10.85
C TYR A 190 12.32 -15.10 -11.06
N ILE A 191 11.36 -14.21 -11.36
CA ILE A 191 9.95 -14.61 -11.40
C ILE A 191 9.65 -15.65 -12.47
N SER A 192 10.44 -15.72 -13.53
CA SER A 192 10.31 -16.73 -14.58
C SER A 192 10.52 -18.16 -14.08
N PHE A 193 11.33 -18.38 -13.05
CA PHE A 193 11.49 -19.70 -12.42
C PHE A 193 10.20 -20.20 -11.78
N PHE A 194 9.30 -19.28 -11.44
CA PHE A 194 7.99 -19.53 -10.84
C PHE A 194 6.83 -19.43 -11.85
N GLY A 195 7.15 -19.30 -13.14
CA GLY A 195 6.17 -19.23 -14.23
C GLY A 195 5.65 -17.83 -14.54
N GLY A 196 6.24 -16.77 -13.96
CA GLY A 196 5.87 -15.39 -14.23
C GLY A 196 6.58 -14.80 -15.46
N ASP A 197 6.00 -13.73 -16.00
CA ASP A 197 6.57 -12.95 -17.09
C ASP A 197 7.17 -11.65 -16.54
N PRO A 198 8.51 -11.49 -16.49
CA PRO A 198 9.11 -10.23 -16.07
C PRO A 198 8.77 -9.05 -17.01
N GLY A 199 8.39 -9.31 -18.27
CA GLY A 199 7.89 -8.30 -19.21
C GLY A 199 6.42 -7.93 -19.02
N HIS A 200 5.73 -8.47 -18.00
CA HIS A 200 4.33 -8.17 -17.70
C HIS A 200 4.10 -8.02 -16.18
N VAL A 201 4.72 -7.02 -15.57
CA VAL A 201 4.60 -6.71 -14.16
C VAL A 201 3.65 -5.52 -13.98
N VAL A 202 2.59 -5.70 -13.19
CA VAL A 202 1.62 -4.65 -12.82
C VAL A 202 1.83 -4.33 -11.34
N LEU A 203 2.13 -3.07 -11.04
CA LEU A 203 2.17 -2.60 -9.66
C LEU A 203 0.74 -2.49 -9.12
N GLY A 204 0.52 -2.94 -7.90
CA GLY A 204 -0.64 -2.60 -7.09
C GLY A 204 -0.19 -1.89 -5.83
N GLY A 205 -1.05 -1.13 -5.21
CA GLY A 205 -0.71 -0.57 -3.90
C GLY A 205 -1.75 0.39 -3.37
N ASP A 206 -1.90 0.34 -2.04
CA ASP A 206 -2.84 1.17 -1.30
C ASP A 206 -2.13 2.27 -0.50
N SER A 207 -2.75 3.44 -0.35
CA SER A 207 -2.27 4.49 0.56
C SER A 207 -0.80 4.90 0.27
N ALA A 208 0.12 4.67 1.21
CA ALA A 208 1.55 4.87 1.02
C ALA A 208 2.15 3.95 -0.07
N GLY A 209 1.56 2.77 -0.31
CA GLY A 209 1.90 1.91 -1.44
C GLY A 209 1.52 2.54 -2.77
N ALA A 210 0.33 3.14 -2.86
CA ALA A 210 -0.08 3.91 -4.03
C ALA A 210 0.77 5.19 -4.21
N ALA A 211 1.14 5.85 -3.11
CA ALA A 211 2.13 6.94 -3.15
C ALA A 211 3.48 6.43 -3.69
N SER A 212 3.92 5.24 -3.26
CA SER A 212 5.15 4.62 -3.78
C SER A 212 5.07 4.40 -5.29
N ILE A 213 3.91 3.98 -5.82
CA ILE A 213 3.70 3.84 -7.27
C ILE A 213 3.96 5.18 -7.97
N SER A 214 3.35 6.28 -7.51
CA SER A 214 3.57 7.61 -8.10
C SER A 214 5.03 8.05 -8.02
N LEU A 215 5.72 7.76 -6.91
CA LEU A 215 7.13 8.05 -6.72
C LEU A 215 8.02 7.17 -7.61
N HIS A 216 7.70 5.89 -7.83
CA HIS A 216 8.41 5.04 -8.78
C HIS A 216 8.19 5.44 -10.23
N MET A 217 6.98 5.88 -10.58
CA MET A 217 6.72 6.45 -11.91
C MET A 217 7.54 7.72 -12.16
N ALA A 218 7.72 8.58 -11.14
CA ALA A 218 8.51 9.81 -11.22
C ALA A 218 10.01 9.61 -10.90
N ALA A 219 10.42 8.40 -10.53
CA ALA A 219 11.80 8.11 -10.12
C ALA A 219 12.80 8.48 -11.22
N TYR A 220 13.92 9.06 -10.81
CA TYR A 220 15.00 9.51 -11.71
C TYR A 220 14.51 10.45 -12.83
N GLY A 221 13.49 11.28 -12.53
CA GLY A 221 12.89 12.21 -13.50
C GLY A 221 12.01 11.52 -14.54
N GLY A 222 11.37 10.41 -14.20
CA GLY A 222 10.52 9.62 -15.09
C GLY A 222 11.30 8.72 -16.05
N ALA A 223 12.54 8.36 -15.69
CA ALA A 223 13.31 7.41 -16.47
C ALA A 223 12.70 6.00 -16.37
N ASP A 224 12.38 5.42 -17.51
CA ASP A 224 11.92 4.05 -17.59
C ASP A 224 13.06 3.08 -17.25
N THR A 225 12.77 2.15 -16.32
CA THR A 225 13.76 1.15 -15.86
C THR A 225 13.32 -0.28 -16.17
N ASP A 226 12.27 -0.47 -16.95
CA ASP A 226 11.68 -1.78 -17.32
C ASP A 226 11.34 -2.67 -16.10
N LEU A 227 11.09 -2.06 -14.92
CA LEU A 227 10.75 -2.82 -13.72
C LEU A 227 9.25 -3.16 -13.63
N PHE A 228 8.42 -2.36 -14.29
CA PHE A 228 6.95 -2.53 -14.29
C PHE A 228 6.34 -1.90 -15.55
N HIS A 229 5.13 -2.36 -15.91
CA HIS A 229 4.52 -2.09 -17.23
C HIS A 229 3.11 -1.49 -17.13
N ALA A 230 2.47 -1.56 -15.95
CA ALA A 230 1.20 -0.93 -15.63
C ALA A 230 1.09 -0.75 -14.11
N ALA A 231 0.08 0.02 -13.65
CA ALA A 231 -0.14 0.19 -12.22
C ALA A 231 -1.64 0.35 -11.86
N ALA A 232 -2.00 -0.09 -10.65
CA ALA A 232 -3.28 0.16 -10.00
C ALA A 232 -2.99 0.79 -8.63
N ALA A 233 -3.32 2.07 -8.47
CA ALA A 233 -3.00 2.89 -7.30
C ALA A 233 -4.29 3.23 -6.54
N GLU A 234 -4.43 2.66 -5.36
CA GLU A 234 -5.62 2.71 -4.50
C GLU A 234 -5.40 3.77 -3.42
N SER A 235 -6.19 4.85 -3.44
CA SER A 235 -6.09 5.96 -2.46
C SER A 235 -4.70 6.61 -2.41
N VAL A 236 -4.22 7.18 -3.52
CA VAL A 236 -2.86 7.74 -3.64
C VAL A 236 -2.59 8.83 -2.61
N SER A 237 -1.65 8.59 -1.70
CA SER A 237 -1.36 9.47 -0.57
C SER A 237 -0.28 10.51 -0.90
N PHE A 238 -0.65 11.78 -1.14
CA PHE A 238 0.30 12.88 -1.24
C PHE A 238 0.54 13.52 0.13
N ALA A 239 1.63 13.13 0.77
CA ALA A 239 2.10 13.77 2.01
C ALA A 239 2.98 14.98 1.68
N THR A 240 3.28 15.80 2.68
CA THR A 240 4.36 16.79 2.57
C THR A 240 5.70 16.07 2.40
N VAL A 241 6.43 16.37 1.32
CA VAL A 241 7.74 15.80 0.99
C VAL A 241 8.82 16.85 1.26
N LEU A 242 9.68 16.61 2.25
CA LEU A 242 10.79 17.49 2.60
C LEU A 242 12.00 17.26 1.69
N THR A 243 12.95 18.20 1.68
CA THR A 243 14.31 17.91 1.18
C THR A 243 15.12 17.18 2.25
N VAL A 244 16.24 16.59 1.85
CA VAL A 244 17.22 15.99 2.79
C VAL A 244 17.61 17.00 3.89
N GLU A 245 17.90 18.24 3.53
CA GLU A 245 18.25 19.29 4.48
C GLU A 245 17.11 19.62 5.44
N GLN A 246 15.88 19.74 4.92
CA GLN A 246 14.71 20.04 5.74
C GLN A 246 14.33 18.90 6.68
N SER A 247 14.69 17.65 6.38
CA SER A 247 14.41 16.48 7.21
C SER A 247 15.48 16.22 8.28
N GLN A 248 16.61 16.97 8.29
CA GLN A 248 17.72 16.79 9.23
C GLN A 248 17.27 16.80 10.70
N TYR A 249 16.28 17.63 11.06
CA TYR A 249 15.75 17.69 12.44
C TYR A 249 15.20 16.34 12.94
N GLN A 250 14.72 15.48 12.06
CA GLN A 250 14.22 14.15 12.43
C GLN A 250 15.37 13.25 12.88
N TYR A 251 16.47 13.27 12.14
CA TYR A 251 17.70 12.57 12.52
C TYR A 251 18.26 13.09 13.84
N ASP A 252 18.38 14.41 13.98
CA ASP A 252 18.93 15.03 15.18
C ASP A 252 18.09 14.67 16.42
N ASN A 253 16.76 14.73 16.30
CA ASN A 253 15.85 14.37 17.40
C ASN A 253 15.97 12.89 17.77
N LEU A 254 16.07 11.99 16.79
CA LEU A 254 16.27 10.55 17.04
C LEU A 254 17.62 10.30 17.72
N ALA A 255 18.71 10.92 17.22
CA ALA A 255 20.05 10.76 17.77
C ALA A 255 20.12 11.29 19.21
N ILE A 256 19.53 12.46 19.50
CA ILE A 256 19.45 13.02 20.85
C ILE A 256 18.67 12.08 21.77
N ALA A 257 17.50 11.62 21.35
CA ALA A 257 16.65 10.74 22.16
C ALA A 257 17.30 9.38 22.44
N ALA A 258 18.10 8.87 21.48
CA ALA A 258 18.87 7.63 21.63
C ALA A 258 20.17 7.79 22.44
N GLY A 259 20.51 9.04 22.87
CA GLY A 259 21.79 9.33 23.54
C GLY A 259 23.00 9.24 22.61
N CYS A 260 22.80 9.48 21.32
CA CYS A 260 23.80 9.38 20.25
C CYS A 260 24.16 10.75 19.63
N ALA A 261 23.90 11.87 20.33
CA ALA A 261 24.28 13.19 19.83
C ALA A 261 25.82 13.35 19.76
N GLY A 262 26.34 13.91 18.66
CA GLY A 262 27.77 14.18 18.48
C GLY A 262 28.32 13.72 17.13
N SER A 263 29.62 13.79 16.95
CA SER A 263 30.33 13.51 15.68
C SER A 263 30.20 12.06 15.21
N ASP A 264 30.02 11.11 16.13
CA ASP A 264 29.91 9.68 15.82
C ASP A 264 28.45 9.18 15.92
N SER A 265 27.49 10.08 15.70
CA SER A 265 26.05 9.82 15.92
C SER A 265 25.54 8.61 15.13
N LEU A 266 25.91 8.45 13.86
CA LEU A 266 25.48 7.32 13.04
C LEU A 266 26.07 5.99 13.53
N ALA A 267 27.36 5.95 13.88
CA ALA A 267 27.98 4.75 14.45
C ALA A 267 27.32 4.37 15.80
N CYS A 268 27.01 5.37 16.64
CA CYS A 268 26.27 5.17 17.88
C CYS A 268 24.86 4.61 17.61
N LEU A 269 24.09 5.17 16.69
CA LEU A 269 22.77 4.67 16.33
C LEU A 269 22.81 3.23 15.80
N ARG A 270 23.84 2.88 15.01
CA ARG A 270 24.04 1.51 14.52
C ARG A 270 24.39 0.53 15.64
N SER A 271 25.07 0.96 16.69
CA SER A 271 25.40 0.13 17.83
C SER A 271 24.23 -0.16 18.79
N LYS A 272 23.12 0.57 18.65
CA LYS A 272 21.93 0.37 19.49
C LYS A 272 21.22 -0.93 19.14
N THR A 273 20.67 -1.58 20.14
CA THR A 273 19.73 -2.68 19.92
C THR A 273 18.42 -2.16 19.28
N ALA A 274 17.70 -3.03 18.59
CA ALA A 274 16.38 -2.69 18.06
C ALA A 274 15.42 -2.17 19.15
N ALA A 275 15.49 -2.74 20.36
CA ALA A 275 14.68 -2.30 21.49
C ALA A 275 15.00 -0.86 21.94
N GLU A 276 16.29 -0.49 22.01
CA GLU A 276 16.71 0.87 22.34
C GLU A 276 16.25 1.89 21.29
N LEU A 277 16.36 1.55 20.00
CA LEU A 277 15.88 2.42 18.92
C LEU A 277 14.34 2.54 18.93
N GLN A 278 13.62 1.43 19.13
CA GLN A 278 12.16 1.45 19.19
C GLN A 278 11.64 2.26 20.38
N ALA A 279 12.32 2.28 21.51
CA ALA A 279 11.94 3.11 22.65
C ALA A 279 11.86 4.61 22.31
N VAL A 280 12.65 5.05 21.32
CA VAL A 280 12.74 6.45 20.87
C VAL A 280 12.18 6.67 19.45
N ASN A 281 11.76 5.62 18.76
CA ASN A 281 11.12 5.70 17.45
C ASN A 281 9.70 6.28 17.58
N LYS A 282 9.64 7.59 17.70
CA LYS A 282 8.41 8.37 17.85
C LYS A 282 8.39 9.50 16.84
N GLY A 283 7.19 10.02 16.56
CA GLY A 283 7.04 11.16 15.68
C GLY A 283 7.71 12.43 16.24
N SER A 284 8.41 13.13 15.37
CA SER A 284 8.87 14.49 15.64
C SER A 284 7.94 15.49 14.98
N THR A 285 7.61 16.57 15.71
CA THR A 285 6.82 17.66 15.15
C THR A 285 7.62 18.39 14.08
N TYR A 286 6.99 18.70 12.94
CA TYR A 286 7.60 19.62 11.97
C TYR A 286 7.97 20.95 12.64
N PRO A 287 9.11 21.56 12.29
CA PRO A 287 9.47 22.88 12.81
C PRO A 287 8.36 23.90 12.56
N GLY A 288 7.80 24.45 13.64
CA GLY A 288 6.71 25.44 13.59
C GLY A 288 5.28 24.88 13.54
N ALA A 289 5.08 23.57 13.37
CA ALA A 289 3.77 22.96 13.38
C ALA A 289 3.20 22.80 14.81
N PRO A 290 1.86 22.77 14.99
CA PRO A 290 1.23 22.66 16.32
C PRO A 290 1.47 21.32 17.01
N SER A 291 1.54 20.22 16.25
CA SER A 291 1.78 18.86 16.76
C SER A 291 2.49 17.98 15.74
N ALA A 292 2.91 16.79 16.17
CA ALA A 292 3.49 15.82 15.25
C ALA A 292 2.45 15.35 14.22
N PRO A 293 2.86 15.11 12.96
CA PRO A 293 1.98 14.52 11.97
C PRO A 293 1.65 13.06 12.33
N ILE A 294 0.56 12.55 11.77
CA ILE A 294 0.16 11.14 11.92
C ILE A 294 1.28 10.22 11.44
N TYR A 295 1.90 10.58 10.32
CA TYR A 295 2.99 9.84 9.70
C TYR A 295 4.25 10.72 9.62
N PRO A 296 5.12 10.66 10.64
CA PRO A 296 6.29 11.56 10.73
C PRO A 296 7.40 11.24 9.72
N TRP A 297 7.57 9.96 9.35
CA TRP A 297 8.62 9.55 8.43
C TRP A 297 8.04 9.41 7.02
N ASN A 298 8.60 10.14 6.08
CA ASN A 298 8.16 10.16 4.69
C ASN A 298 9.37 10.14 3.75
N PRO A 299 9.19 9.74 2.48
CA PRO A 299 10.18 9.97 1.44
C PRO A 299 10.60 11.43 1.36
N VAL A 300 11.83 11.69 0.89
CA VAL A 300 12.38 13.05 0.74
C VAL A 300 12.82 13.29 -0.69
N VAL A 301 12.77 14.56 -1.12
CA VAL A 301 13.43 15.00 -2.36
C VAL A 301 14.93 14.92 -2.13
N ASP A 302 15.60 13.99 -2.80
CA ASP A 302 17.03 13.74 -2.70
C ASP A 302 17.82 14.18 -3.93
N GLY A 303 17.13 14.66 -4.96
CA GLY A 303 17.70 15.11 -6.23
C GLY A 303 18.21 13.97 -7.14
N SER A 304 18.05 12.72 -6.73
CA SER A 304 18.44 11.53 -7.49
C SER A 304 17.22 10.64 -7.76
N LEU A 305 16.83 9.80 -6.80
CA LEU A 305 15.65 8.95 -6.90
C LEU A 305 14.38 9.80 -7.00
N ILE A 306 14.22 10.76 -6.09
CA ILE A 306 13.11 11.71 -6.05
C ILE A 306 13.66 13.12 -6.34
N GLN A 307 13.44 13.60 -7.57
CA GLN A 307 14.00 14.88 -8.03
C GLN A 307 13.13 16.08 -7.66
N ASN A 308 11.81 15.88 -7.58
CA ASN A 308 10.84 16.92 -7.27
C ASN A 308 9.72 16.38 -6.37
N VAL A 309 8.92 17.28 -5.80
CA VAL A 309 7.64 16.92 -5.20
C VAL A 309 6.69 16.40 -6.30
N THR A 310 5.75 15.54 -5.90
CA THR A 310 4.97 14.73 -6.86
C THR A 310 4.12 15.59 -7.80
N TYR A 311 3.50 16.67 -7.32
CA TYR A 311 2.76 17.60 -8.17
C TYR A 311 3.64 18.22 -9.26
N VAL A 312 4.88 18.59 -8.95
CA VAL A 312 5.80 19.17 -9.94
C VAL A 312 6.22 18.12 -10.96
N ALA A 313 6.60 16.93 -10.53
CA ALA A 313 7.01 15.86 -11.42
C ALA A 313 5.91 15.52 -12.45
N PHE A 314 4.68 15.33 -11.98
CA PHE A 314 3.56 15.03 -12.87
C PHE A 314 3.12 16.23 -13.73
N ALA A 315 3.16 17.46 -13.22
CA ALA A 315 2.87 18.68 -14.00
C ALA A 315 3.85 18.88 -15.15
N ASN A 316 5.11 18.48 -14.99
CA ASN A 316 6.15 18.57 -16.01
C ASN A 316 6.14 17.40 -17.00
N GLY A 317 5.44 16.31 -16.71
CA GLY A 317 5.52 15.08 -17.46
C GLY A 317 6.76 14.22 -17.15
N ASP A 318 7.42 14.46 -16.01
CA ASP A 318 8.61 13.74 -15.54
C ASP A 318 8.22 12.42 -14.86
N PHE A 319 7.51 11.55 -15.56
CA PHE A 319 7.07 10.25 -15.06
C PHE A 319 6.94 9.22 -16.19
N VAL A 320 6.98 7.93 -15.88
CA VAL A 320 6.79 6.83 -16.82
C VAL A 320 5.33 6.77 -17.27
N LYS A 321 5.10 6.63 -18.59
CA LYS A 321 3.75 6.60 -19.19
C LYS A 321 3.32 5.16 -19.40
N ILE A 322 2.54 4.64 -18.48
CA ILE A 322 2.04 3.26 -18.44
C ILE A 322 0.53 3.22 -18.24
N PRO A 323 -0.17 2.14 -18.64
CA PRO A 323 -1.58 1.96 -18.30
C PRO A 323 -1.79 2.05 -16.79
N LEU A 324 -2.83 2.80 -16.38
CA LEU A 324 -2.99 3.16 -14.97
C LEU A 324 -4.46 3.10 -14.54
N ILE A 325 -4.71 2.44 -13.40
CA ILE A 325 -5.91 2.61 -12.57
C ILE A 325 -5.53 3.50 -11.39
N VAL A 326 -6.34 4.51 -11.09
CA VAL A 326 -6.22 5.35 -9.88
C VAL A 326 -7.61 5.58 -9.31
N GLY A 327 -7.76 5.52 -8.01
CA GLY A 327 -9.04 5.86 -7.39
C GLY A 327 -8.95 6.07 -5.89
N ASP A 328 -10.10 6.30 -5.30
CA ASP A 328 -10.24 6.70 -3.91
C ASP A 328 -11.56 6.19 -3.31
N ASP A 329 -11.60 6.12 -1.98
CA ASP A 329 -12.79 5.88 -1.19
C ASP A 329 -13.55 7.19 -0.92
N THR A 330 -14.88 7.11 -0.80
CA THR A 330 -15.74 8.31 -0.65
C THR A 330 -15.40 9.15 0.57
N ASN A 331 -14.95 8.55 1.67
CA ASN A 331 -14.74 9.24 2.94
C ASN A 331 -13.30 9.06 3.49
N GLU A 332 -12.30 9.27 2.64
CA GLU A 332 -10.87 9.02 2.89
C GLU A 332 -10.36 9.49 4.26
N GLY A 333 -10.73 10.69 4.67
CA GLY A 333 -10.15 11.35 5.84
C GLY A 333 -10.74 10.93 7.19
N THR A 334 -11.85 10.19 7.21
CA THR A 334 -12.63 9.96 8.44
C THR A 334 -11.93 9.14 9.51
N ILE A 335 -10.99 8.26 9.12
CA ILE A 335 -10.19 7.49 10.08
C ILE A 335 -8.97 8.26 10.60
N PHE A 336 -8.64 9.40 10.03
CA PHE A 336 -7.43 10.17 10.35
C PHE A 336 -7.70 11.39 11.21
N ALA A 337 -8.77 12.13 10.91
CA ALA A 337 -9.10 13.34 11.65
C ALA A 337 -9.48 13.02 13.11
N PRO A 338 -8.97 13.78 14.10
CA PRO A 338 -9.32 13.56 15.50
C PRO A 338 -10.82 13.75 15.72
N ARG A 339 -11.49 12.72 16.24
CA ARG A 339 -12.95 12.71 16.41
C ARG A 339 -13.48 13.78 17.38
N ASP A 340 -12.64 14.32 18.24
CA ASP A 340 -12.95 15.39 19.19
C ASP A 340 -12.74 16.81 18.63
N THR A 341 -12.43 16.96 17.34
CA THR A 341 -12.25 18.25 16.67
C THR A 341 -13.53 19.09 16.79
N SER A 342 -13.53 20.05 17.72
CA SER A 342 -14.73 20.78 18.15
C SER A 342 -14.78 22.23 17.69
N THR A 343 -13.68 22.77 17.16
CA THR A 343 -13.58 24.17 16.69
C THR A 343 -12.86 24.24 15.35
N ILE A 344 -13.08 25.34 14.62
CA ILE A 344 -12.33 25.62 13.40
C ILE A 344 -10.81 25.74 13.63
N GLY A 345 -10.41 26.29 14.80
CA GLY A 345 -9.00 26.34 15.18
C GLY A 345 -8.39 24.94 15.38
N ALA A 346 -9.14 23.99 15.94
CA ALA A 346 -8.68 22.60 16.06
C ALA A 346 -8.57 21.91 14.70
N SER A 347 -9.53 22.15 13.80
CA SER A 347 -9.47 21.68 12.40
C SER A 347 -8.25 22.23 11.67
N ASN A 348 -8.00 23.52 11.76
CA ASN A 348 -6.83 24.16 11.15
C ASN A 348 -5.52 23.62 11.74
N SER A 349 -5.42 23.49 13.06
CA SER A 349 -4.22 22.94 13.72
C SER A 349 -3.95 21.50 13.32
N PHE A 350 -4.99 20.70 13.09
CA PHE A 350 -4.83 19.35 12.54
C PHE A 350 -4.23 19.41 11.13
N LEU A 351 -4.76 20.24 10.23
CA LEU A 351 -4.23 20.38 8.87
C LEU A 351 -2.79 20.91 8.86
N GLU A 352 -2.47 21.94 9.66
CA GLU A 352 -1.11 22.49 9.79
C GLU A 352 -0.11 21.44 10.30
N SER A 353 -0.55 20.53 11.16
CA SER A 353 0.29 19.44 11.65
C SER A 353 0.61 18.41 10.56
N GLN A 354 -0.28 18.21 9.58
CA GLN A 354 -0.06 17.31 8.45
C GLN A 354 0.65 18.00 7.27
N PHE A 355 0.39 19.30 7.07
CA PHE A 355 0.88 20.13 5.96
C PHE A 355 1.47 21.45 6.50
N PRO A 356 2.70 21.42 7.03
CA PRO A 356 3.27 22.53 7.80
C PRO A 356 3.57 23.78 6.97
N TYR A 357 3.42 23.72 5.66
CA TYR A 357 3.61 24.85 4.76
C TYR A 357 2.30 25.54 4.38
N LEU A 358 1.16 25.13 4.95
CA LEU A 358 -0.10 25.85 4.77
C LEU A 358 -0.01 27.25 5.38
N THR A 359 -0.39 28.26 4.60
CA THR A 359 -0.51 29.63 5.09
C THR A 359 -1.89 29.88 5.69
N LEU A 360 -2.03 30.95 6.49
CA LEU A 360 -3.33 31.35 7.05
C LEU A 360 -4.37 31.66 5.96
N ASP A 361 -3.96 32.27 4.83
CA ASP A 361 -4.84 32.54 3.70
C ASP A 361 -5.32 31.25 3.04
N GLN A 362 -4.44 30.24 2.90
CA GLN A 362 -4.79 28.91 2.38
C GLN A 362 -5.75 28.18 3.33
N LEU A 363 -5.51 28.22 4.63
CA LEU A 363 -6.44 27.67 5.62
C LEU A 363 -7.81 28.34 5.59
N SER A 364 -7.83 29.68 5.44
CA SER A 364 -9.09 30.41 5.28
C SER A 364 -9.86 29.94 4.04
N GLN A 365 -9.16 29.79 2.91
CA GLN A 365 -9.78 29.30 1.67
C GLN A 365 -10.27 27.85 1.79
N ILE A 366 -9.52 26.98 2.48
CA ILE A 366 -9.97 25.61 2.79
C ILE A 366 -11.24 25.64 3.65
N ASN A 367 -11.31 26.51 4.66
CA ASN A 367 -12.51 26.66 5.49
C ASN A 367 -13.73 27.13 4.68
N ASP A 368 -13.53 27.99 3.67
CA ASP A 368 -14.61 28.44 2.78
C ASP A 368 -15.07 27.31 1.82
N LEU A 369 -14.15 26.46 1.36
CA LEU A 369 -14.45 25.30 0.51
C LEU A 369 -15.12 24.16 1.27
N TYR A 370 -14.87 24.06 2.57
CA TYR A 370 -15.43 23.05 3.46
C TYR A 370 -16.21 23.70 4.62
N PRO A 371 -17.31 24.40 4.33
CA PRO A 371 -18.07 25.07 5.38
C PRO A 371 -18.63 24.03 6.36
N ASN A 372 -18.50 24.32 7.65
CA ASN A 372 -19.12 23.47 8.67
C ASN A 372 -20.63 23.52 8.56
N GLN A 373 -21.23 22.41 8.12
CA GLN A 373 -22.68 22.29 7.96
C GLN A 373 -23.38 21.81 9.25
N ASN A 374 -22.65 21.46 10.28
CA ASN A 374 -23.19 20.95 11.54
C ASN A 374 -23.66 22.08 12.47
N ASN A 375 -24.84 22.63 12.18
CA ASN A 375 -25.57 23.50 13.11
C ASN A 375 -26.35 22.72 14.19
N ALA A 376 -26.27 21.37 14.21
CA ALA A 376 -26.95 20.49 15.12
C ALA A 376 -26.00 20.04 16.26
N SER A 377 -26.55 19.49 17.31
CA SER A 377 -25.78 18.83 18.37
C SER A 377 -24.92 17.72 17.80
N CYS A 378 -23.62 17.68 18.14
CA CYS A 378 -22.66 16.66 17.71
C CYS A 378 -22.40 15.72 18.91
N PRO A 379 -23.28 14.76 19.21
CA PRO A 379 -23.28 14.04 20.49
C PRO A 379 -22.11 13.05 20.64
N SER A 380 -21.51 12.61 19.55
CA SER A 380 -20.48 11.57 19.54
C SER A 380 -19.14 11.99 18.94
N THR A 381 -19.07 13.19 18.34
CA THR A 381 -17.85 13.76 17.74
C THR A 381 -17.80 15.26 17.99
N GLY A 382 -16.62 15.88 17.80
CA GLY A 382 -16.53 17.34 17.70
C GLY A 382 -17.24 17.84 16.44
N CYS A 383 -17.86 19.02 16.53
CA CYS A 383 -18.70 19.56 15.44
C CYS A 383 -17.90 19.94 14.17
N PHE A 384 -16.59 20.00 14.25
CA PHE A 384 -15.70 20.27 13.11
C PHE A 384 -14.96 19.02 12.59
N TRP A 385 -15.24 17.85 13.16
CA TRP A 385 -14.59 16.62 12.76
C TRP A 385 -14.79 16.27 11.28
N GLN A 386 -16.03 16.36 10.78
CA GLN A 386 -16.31 16.06 9.36
C GLN A 386 -15.64 17.06 8.42
N GLN A 387 -15.57 18.35 8.78
CA GLN A 387 -14.83 19.35 8.01
C GLN A 387 -13.34 18.99 7.91
N ALA A 388 -12.71 18.69 9.05
CA ALA A 388 -11.31 18.29 9.13
C ALA A 388 -11.06 16.99 8.34
N ALA A 389 -11.96 16.00 8.47
CA ALA A 389 -11.86 14.74 7.74
C ALA A 389 -11.97 14.92 6.23
N ALA A 390 -12.98 15.64 5.75
CA ALA A 390 -13.20 15.86 4.33
C ALA A 390 -12.05 16.65 3.70
N SER A 391 -11.65 17.78 4.31
CA SER A 391 -10.56 18.62 3.75
C SER A 391 -9.21 17.88 3.74
N TYR A 392 -8.91 17.10 4.78
CA TYR A 392 -7.71 16.26 4.82
C TYR A 392 -7.77 15.14 3.77
N GLY A 393 -8.90 14.43 3.67
CA GLY A 393 -9.10 13.34 2.72
C GLY A 393 -8.92 13.80 1.28
N ASP A 394 -9.60 14.88 0.91
CA ASP A 394 -9.55 15.41 -0.45
C ASP A 394 -8.15 15.96 -0.79
N MET A 395 -7.52 16.69 0.14
CA MET A 395 -6.18 17.24 -0.07
C MET A 395 -5.11 16.16 -0.20
N ARG A 396 -5.24 15.07 0.58
CA ARG A 396 -4.21 14.03 0.65
C ARG A 396 -4.40 12.89 -0.33
N TYR A 397 -5.65 12.56 -0.70
CA TYR A 397 -5.98 11.34 -1.46
C TYR A 397 -6.79 11.63 -2.72
N THR A 398 -8.01 12.15 -2.61
CA THR A 398 -8.94 12.27 -3.74
C THR A 398 -8.39 13.19 -4.84
N CYS A 399 -7.93 14.39 -4.49
CA CYS A 399 -7.43 15.36 -5.48
C CYS A 399 -6.09 14.95 -6.11
N PRO A 400 -5.12 14.35 -5.40
CA PRO A 400 -3.97 13.70 -6.02
C PRO A 400 -4.33 12.66 -7.09
N GLY A 401 -5.32 11.81 -6.85
CA GLY A 401 -5.78 10.79 -7.81
C GLY A 401 -6.30 11.40 -9.10
N THR A 402 -7.16 12.43 -9.01
CA THR A 402 -7.67 13.15 -10.19
C THR A 402 -6.57 13.90 -10.94
N PHE A 403 -5.58 14.45 -10.21
CA PHE A 403 -4.44 15.12 -10.81
C PHE A 403 -3.56 14.16 -11.63
N ILE A 404 -3.19 13.02 -11.05
CA ILE A 404 -2.41 11.99 -11.75
C ILE A 404 -3.14 11.50 -13.01
N SER A 405 -4.44 11.20 -12.92
CA SER A 405 -5.25 10.79 -14.06
C SER A 405 -5.23 11.84 -15.18
N SER A 406 -5.33 13.11 -14.82
CA SER A 406 -5.29 14.24 -15.79
C SER A 406 -3.90 14.44 -16.39
N ALA A 407 -2.84 14.31 -15.59
CA ALA A 407 -1.47 14.39 -16.07
C ALA A 407 -1.16 13.24 -17.05
N MET A 408 -1.55 12.02 -16.73
CA MET A 408 -1.37 10.85 -17.63
C MET A 408 -1.93 11.11 -19.01
N THR A 409 -3.18 11.59 -19.10
CA THR A 409 -3.85 11.84 -20.37
C THR A 409 -3.34 13.07 -21.10
N SER A 410 -2.76 14.05 -20.37
CA SER A 410 -2.16 15.25 -20.97
C SER A 410 -0.81 14.99 -21.64
N PHE A 411 -0.03 14.03 -21.13
CA PHE A 411 1.32 13.74 -21.63
C PHE A 411 1.42 12.43 -22.42
N SER A 412 0.33 11.68 -22.54
CA SER A 412 0.35 10.35 -23.16
C SER A 412 -1.00 9.99 -23.76
N THR A 413 -0.99 9.06 -24.72
CA THR A 413 -2.18 8.38 -25.24
C THR A 413 -2.43 7.05 -24.52
N VAL A 414 -1.63 6.75 -23.51
CA VAL A 414 -1.80 5.55 -22.69
C VAL A 414 -3.05 5.69 -21.84
N GLN A 415 -3.79 4.61 -21.67
CA GLN A 415 -5.06 4.59 -20.98
C GLN A 415 -4.88 4.81 -19.47
N SER A 416 -5.65 5.76 -18.93
CA SER A 416 -5.82 5.97 -17.50
C SER A 416 -7.28 5.79 -17.15
N TYR A 417 -7.55 5.02 -16.09
CA TYR A 417 -8.87 4.73 -15.56
C TYR A 417 -8.97 5.30 -14.14
N ASN A 418 -10.08 5.94 -13.82
CA ASN A 418 -10.29 6.46 -12.47
C ASN A 418 -11.54 5.84 -11.85
N TYR A 419 -11.55 5.65 -10.52
CA TYR A 419 -12.71 5.13 -9.80
C TYR A 419 -12.98 5.89 -8.51
N ARG A 420 -14.20 5.73 -8.01
CA ARG A 420 -14.59 6.00 -6.63
C ARG A 420 -15.24 4.77 -6.04
N TYR A 421 -14.78 4.37 -4.88
CA TYR A 421 -15.38 3.27 -4.13
C TYR A 421 -16.37 3.84 -3.11
N ASN A 422 -17.64 3.45 -3.23
CA ASN A 422 -18.76 3.92 -2.41
C ASN A 422 -19.55 2.76 -1.81
N VAL A 423 -18.89 1.67 -1.49
CA VAL A 423 -19.50 0.47 -0.92
C VAL A 423 -19.58 0.62 0.59
N GLU A 424 -20.77 0.90 1.08
CA GLU A 424 -21.05 1.17 2.48
C GLU A 424 -21.05 -0.12 3.33
N ASP A 425 -20.21 -0.17 4.36
CA ASP A 425 -20.29 -1.17 5.41
C ASP A 425 -21.23 -0.66 6.52
N PRO A 426 -22.25 -1.44 6.94
CA PRO A 426 -23.23 -0.98 7.93
C PRO A 426 -22.62 -0.52 9.26
N ASP A 427 -21.56 -1.17 9.75
CA ASP A 427 -20.92 -0.83 11.01
C ASP A 427 -20.08 0.46 10.89
N GLN A 428 -19.40 0.64 9.73
CA GLN A 428 -18.65 1.86 9.44
C GLN A 428 -19.57 3.06 9.28
N VAL A 429 -20.70 2.92 8.58
CA VAL A 429 -21.74 3.95 8.46
C VAL A 429 -22.33 4.28 9.83
N ALA A 430 -22.70 3.28 10.63
CA ALA A 430 -23.24 3.48 11.97
C ALA A 430 -22.25 4.20 12.91
N SER A 431 -20.95 4.01 12.71
CA SER A 431 -19.89 4.70 13.44
C SER A 431 -19.58 6.11 12.90
N GLY A 432 -20.19 6.49 11.77
CA GLY A 432 -20.00 7.79 11.11
C GLY A 432 -18.77 7.86 10.20
N LEU A 433 -18.09 6.75 9.93
CA LEU A 433 -16.91 6.70 9.05
C LEU A 433 -17.28 6.75 7.57
N GLY A 434 -18.49 6.31 7.20
CA GLY A 434 -18.89 6.17 5.80
C GLY A 434 -18.09 5.06 5.10
N VAL A 435 -17.47 5.39 3.98
CA VAL A 435 -16.57 4.49 3.21
C VAL A 435 -15.14 4.98 3.42
N PRO A 436 -14.44 4.52 4.47
CA PRO A 436 -13.16 5.06 4.88
C PRO A 436 -12.01 4.50 4.03
N HIS A 437 -10.88 5.18 4.12
CA HIS A 437 -9.62 4.92 3.42
C HIS A 437 -9.24 3.45 3.27
N THR A 438 -8.97 3.02 2.04
CA THR A 438 -8.48 1.70 1.62
C THR A 438 -9.39 0.51 1.95
N VAL A 439 -10.69 0.74 2.17
CA VAL A 439 -11.61 -0.35 2.52
C VAL A 439 -11.84 -1.31 1.34
N GLU A 440 -11.68 -0.87 0.09
CA GLU A 440 -11.81 -1.68 -1.13
C GLU A 440 -10.78 -2.81 -1.22
N VAL A 441 -9.64 -2.67 -0.57
CA VAL A 441 -8.58 -3.71 -0.55
C VAL A 441 -9.12 -5.04 0.01
N ASN A 442 -10.09 -4.98 0.95
CA ASN A 442 -10.77 -6.18 1.46
C ASN A 442 -11.51 -6.95 0.35
N ALA A 443 -12.12 -6.24 -0.59
CA ALA A 443 -12.83 -6.85 -1.71
C ALA A 443 -11.85 -7.30 -2.82
N ILE A 444 -10.80 -6.53 -3.09
CA ILE A 444 -9.79 -6.84 -4.11
C ILE A 444 -9.10 -8.17 -3.78
N PHE A 445 -8.55 -8.32 -2.58
CA PHE A 445 -7.91 -9.57 -2.15
C PHE A 445 -8.92 -10.68 -1.82
N GLY A 446 -10.16 -10.29 -1.50
CA GLY A 446 -11.20 -11.17 -0.96
C GLY A 446 -11.11 -11.32 0.56
N PRO A 447 -12.26 -11.33 1.26
CA PRO A 447 -12.32 -11.19 2.71
C PRO A 447 -11.63 -12.33 3.48
N ASP A 448 -11.52 -13.52 2.90
CA ASP A 448 -10.81 -14.66 3.50
C ASP A 448 -9.27 -14.52 3.46
N ASN A 449 -8.76 -13.54 2.74
CA ASN A 449 -7.32 -13.38 2.46
C ASN A 449 -6.70 -12.16 3.13
N VAL A 450 -7.51 -11.37 3.81
CA VAL A 450 -7.08 -10.16 4.54
C VAL A 450 -7.45 -10.28 6.02
N PRO A 451 -6.57 -9.91 6.94
CA PRO A 451 -6.89 -9.87 8.36
C PRO A 451 -8.01 -8.87 8.64
N SER A 452 -8.99 -9.28 9.45
CA SER A 452 -10.03 -8.37 9.96
C SER A 452 -10.93 -7.71 8.90
N ALA A 453 -11.17 -8.35 7.76
CA ALA A 453 -12.15 -7.89 6.78
C ALA A 453 -13.54 -7.73 7.45
N PRO A 454 -14.29 -6.66 7.12
CA PRO A 454 -15.64 -6.47 7.65
C PRO A 454 -16.57 -7.63 7.29
N ALA A 455 -17.45 -7.99 8.21
CA ALA A 455 -18.37 -9.12 8.04
C ALA A 455 -19.29 -8.98 6.83
N SER A 456 -19.55 -7.75 6.39
CA SER A 456 -20.40 -7.45 5.23
C SER A 456 -19.85 -8.00 3.89
N TYR A 457 -18.53 -8.22 3.78
CA TYR A 457 -17.88 -8.74 2.56
C TYR A 457 -17.93 -10.28 2.45
N PHE A 458 -18.19 -11.00 3.54
CA PHE A 458 -18.30 -12.45 3.51
C PHE A 458 -19.62 -12.94 2.90
N PRO A 459 -19.71 -14.21 2.47
CA PRO A 459 -20.94 -14.78 1.88
C PRO A 459 -22.18 -14.47 2.72
N ASN A 460 -23.24 -13.99 2.07
CA ASN A 460 -24.48 -13.49 2.64
C ASN A 460 -24.41 -12.13 3.35
N GLY A 461 -23.24 -11.47 3.40
CA GLY A 461 -23.12 -10.09 3.85
C GLY A 461 -23.61 -9.09 2.80
N ALA A 462 -23.90 -7.86 3.24
CA ALA A 462 -24.44 -6.80 2.37
C ALA A 462 -23.51 -6.48 1.19
N ASN A 463 -22.21 -6.60 1.38
CA ASN A 463 -21.16 -6.26 0.40
C ASN A 463 -20.55 -7.49 -0.28
N ALA A 464 -21.09 -8.71 -0.05
CA ALA A 464 -20.56 -9.93 -0.68
C ALA A 464 -20.56 -9.87 -2.21
N ALA A 465 -21.54 -9.18 -2.81
CA ALA A 465 -21.69 -9.10 -4.26
C ALA A 465 -20.61 -8.26 -4.94
N ILE A 466 -20.01 -7.28 -4.27
CA ILE A 466 -18.96 -6.42 -4.85
C ILE A 466 -17.63 -7.17 -5.04
N VAL A 467 -17.34 -8.17 -4.21
CA VAL A 467 -16.07 -8.89 -4.22
C VAL A 467 -15.74 -9.46 -5.61
N PRO A 468 -16.59 -10.32 -6.23
CA PRO A 468 -16.30 -10.82 -7.56
C PRO A 468 -16.29 -9.73 -8.64
N VAL A 469 -17.03 -8.63 -8.47
CA VAL A 469 -17.07 -7.51 -9.42
C VAL A 469 -15.72 -6.79 -9.48
N ILE A 470 -15.21 -6.33 -8.34
CA ILE A 470 -13.95 -5.61 -8.29
C ILE A 470 -12.77 -6.52 -8.65
N GLN A 471 -12.78 -7.77 -8.18
CA GLN A 471 -11.77 -8.76 -8.56
C GLN A 471 -11.72 -9.00 -10.07
N ALA A 472 -12.85 -9.01 -10.76
CA ALA A 472 -12.90 -9.19 -12.20
C ALA A 472 -12.25 -7.99 -12.94
N TYR A 473 -12.50 -6.75 -12.51
CA TYR A 473 -11.84 -5.57 -13.09
C TYR A 473 -10.32 -5.57 -12.83
N TRP A 474 -9.88 -5.83 -11.59
CA TRP A 474 -8.45 -5.89 -11.26
C TRP A 474 -7.73 -7.00 -12.01
N THR A 475 -8.25 -8.22 -11.97
CA THR A 475 -7.63 -9.34 -12.69
C THR A 475 -7.66 -9.17 -14.22
N SER A 476 -8.69 -8.49 -14.76
CA SER A 476 -8.74 -8.10 -16.17
C SER A 476 -7.60 -7.13 -16.50
N PHE A 477 -7.42 -6.08 -15.71
CA PHE A 477 -6.37 -5.09 -15.88
C PHE A 477 -4.98 -5.72 -15.74
N ILE A 478 -4.76 -6.52 -14.72
CA ILE A 478 -3.49 -7.24 -14.51
C ILE A 478 -3.14 -8.10 -15.73
N ARG A 479 -4.12 -8.78 -16.33
CA ARG A 479 -3.91 -9.71 -17.44
C ARG A 479 -3.76 -9.03 -18.80
N SER A 480 -4.27 -7.82 -18.98
CA SER A 480 -4.38 -7.22 -20.32
C SER A 480 -4.20 -5.71 -20.38
N PHE A 481 -3.93 -5.05 -19.26
CA PHE A 481 -3.87 -3.59 -19.12
C PHE A 481 -5.21 -2.88 -19.44
N ASP A 482 -6.30 -3.67 -19.54
CA ASP A 482 -7.66 -3.20 -19.80
C ASP A 482 -8.63 -3.82 -18.77
N PRO A 483 -9.27 -3.02 -17.90
CA PRO A 483 -10.18 -3.55 -16.88
C PRO A 483 -11.45 -4.15 -17.47
N ASN A 484 -11.78 -3.83 -18.74
CA ASN A 484 -13.04 -4.24 -19.37
C ASN A 484 -13.00 -5.63 -20.01
N LYS A 485 -11.80 -6.10 -20.41
CA LYS A 485 -11.66 -7.28 -21.27
C LYS A 485 -12.21 -8.57 -20.64
N TYR A 486 -12.05 -8.72 -19.33
CA TYR A 486 -12.47 -9.91 -18.58
C TYR A 486 -13.36 -9.55 -17.38
N LYS A 487 -14.00 -8.37 -17.36
CA LYS A 487 -14.95 -7.97 -16.32
C LYS A 487 -16.15 -8.90 -16.28
N LEU A 488 -16.87 -8.91 -15.18
CA LEU A 488 -18.11 -9.69 -15.09
C LEU A 488 -19.15 -9.17 -16.08
N GLU A 489 -19.92 -10.10 -16.63
CA GLU A 489 -21.10 -9.77 -17.43
C GLU A 489 -22.11 -8.97 -16.59
N GLY A 490 -22.66 -7.91 -17.16
CA GLY A 490 -23.57 -6.99 -16.47
C GLY A 490 -22.87 -5.82 -15.75
N SER A 491 -21.58 -5.89 -15.46
CA SER A 491 -20.85 -4.74 -14.93
C SER A 491 -20.65 -3.65 -15.99
N ALA A 492 -20.61 -2.38 -15.56
CA ALA A 492 -20.45 -1.24 -16.44
C ALA A 492 -19.15 -1.32 -17.28
N ASN A 493 -19.13 -0.70 -18.44
CA ASN A 493 -17.88 -0.41 -19.13
C ASN A 493 -17.16 0.70 -18.34
N TRP A 494 -15.88 0.47 -18.04
CA TRP A 494 -15.03 1.46 -17.40
C TRP A 494 -14.38 2.32 -18.47
N ASP A 495 -14.90 3.52 -18.68
CA ASP A 495 -14.36 4.45 -19.67
C ASP A 495 -13.04 5.06 -19.16
N THR A 496 -12.14 5.37 -20.08
CA THR A 496 -10.89 6.06 -19.76
C THR A 496 -11.14 7.47 -19.25
N TRP A 497 -10.26 7.97 -18.38
CA TRP A 497 -10.32 9.33 -17.87
C TRP A 497 -10.20 10.37 -18.99
N ILE A 498 -11.08 11.35 -18.96
CA ILE A 498 -11.06 12.51 -19.85
C ILE A 498 -10.98 13.76 -18.96
N PRO A 499 -9.92 14.60 -19.07
CA PRO A 499 -9.72 15.75 -18.17
C PRO A 499 -10.88 16.75 -18.16
N ASP A 500 -11.54 16.97 -19.31
CA ASP A 500 -12.63 17.93 -19.43
C ASP A 500 -13.94 17.45 -18.77
N THR A 501 -14.19 16.15 -18.76
CA THR A 501 -15.40 15.56 -18.17
C THR A 501 -15.17 14.92 -16.82
N GLN A 502 -13.93 14.55 -16.53
CA GLN A 502 -13.52 13.89 -15.28
C GLN A 502 -14.44 12.71 -14.91
N ASN A 503 -14.64 11.80 -15.88
CA ASN A 503 -15.46 10.62 -15.70
C ASN A 503 -14.69 9.51 -14.98
N ARG A 504 -15.36 8.80 -14.07
CA ARG A 504 -14.79 7.69 -13.31
C ARG A 504 -15.83 6.59 -13.07
N LEU A 505 -15.36 5.38 -12.80
CA LEU A 505 -16.22 4.27 -12.41
C LEU A 505 -16.59 4.42 -10.92
N LEU A 506 -17.88 4.35 -10.63
CA LEU A 506 -18.41 4.28 -9.27
C LEU A 506 -18.72 2.83 -8.94
N PHE A 507 -18.16 2.33 -7.84
CA PHE A 507 -18.52 1.06 -7.20
C PHE A 507 -19.50 1.34 -6.08
N GLU A 508 -20.67 0.69 -6.11
CA GLU A 508 -21.76 0.88 -5.15
C GLU A 508 -22.05 -0.37 -4.32
N THR A 509 -22.66 -0.16 -3.16
CA THR A 509 -23.19 -1.24 -2.32
C THR A 509 -24.12 -2.15 -3.13
N GLY A 510 -23.98 -3.47 -2.93
CA GLY A 510 -24.77 -4.46 -3.67
C GLY A 510 -24.09 -4.99 -4.94
N GLY A 511 -22.94 -4.45 -5.31
CA GLY A 511 -22.16 -4.89 -6.47
C GLY A 511 -22.48 -4.14 -7.76
N ASP A 512 -23.23 -3.06 -7.67
CA ASP A 512 -23.55 -2.21 -8.81
C ASP A 512 -22.35 -1.36 -9.22
N THR A 513 -22.23 -1.13 -10.53
CA THR A 513 -21.19 -0.25 -11.10
C THR A 513 -21.79 0.69 -12.13
N VAL A 514 -21.40 1.95 -12.12
CA VAL A 514 -21.88 2.96 -13.07
C VAL A 514 -20.79 4.00 -13.34
N MET A 515 -20.75 4.54 -14.54
CA MET A 515 -19.91 5.71 -14.81
C MET A 515 -20.52 6.96 -14.18
N GLU A 516 -19.72 7.73 -13.47
CA GLU A 516 -20.10 9.05 -12.94
C GLU A 516 -19.13 10.13 -13.43
N VAL A 517 -19.59 11.37 -13.36
CA VAL A 517 -18.73 12.56 -13.54
C VAL A 517 -18.41 13.13 -12.16
N VAL A 518 -17.15 13.48 -11.92
CA VAL A 518 -16.73 14.16 -10.68
C VAL A 518 -17.56 15.45 -10.54
N SER A 519 -18.20 15.65 -9.38
CA SER A 519 -19.09 16.79 -9.17
C SER A 519 -18.36 18.14 -9.30
N ASP A 520 -19.05 19.19 -9.74
CA ASP A 520 -18.50 20.55 -9.87
C ASP A 520 -17.88 21.05 -8.55
N ASP A 521 -18.47 20.69 -7.40
CA ASP A 521 -17.95 21.02 -6.08
C ASP A 521 -16.58 20.35 -5.85
N MET A 522 -16.45 19.07 -6.14
CA MET A 522 -15.19 18.34 -6.00
C MET A 522 -14.14 18.83 -7.01
N GLN A 523 -14.54 19.13 -8.25
CA GLN A 523 -13.63 19.71 -9.25
C GLN A 523 -13.09 21.07 -8.78
N THR A 524 -13.93 21.90 -8.15
CA THR A 524 -13.52 23.18 -7.58
C THR A 524 -12.52 23.01 -6.45
N LYS A 525 -12.78 22.09 -5.51
CA LYS A 525 -11.89 21.74 -4.41
C LYS A 525 -10.54 21.22 -4.91
N CYS A 526 -10.57 20.26 -5.83
CA CYS A 526 -9.35 19.71 -6.40
C CYS A 526 -8.54 20.73 -7.21
N SER A 527 -9.20 21.59 -7.97
CA SER A 527 -8.51 22.69 -8.67
C SER A 527 -7.74 23.59 -7.70
N TYR A 528 -8.30 23.86 -6.53
CA TYR A 528 -7.62 24.62 -5.49
C TYR A 528 -6.42 23.87 -4.92
N PHE A 529 -6.58 22.59 -4.54
CA PHE A 529 -5.47 21.80 -4.00
C PHE A 529 -4.35 21.56 -5.01
N HIS A 530 -4.68 21.37 -6.29
CA HIS A 530 -3.67 21.30 -7.37
C HIS A 530 -2.87 22.61 -7.46
N ALA A 531 -3.54 23.78 -7.34
CA ALA A 531 -2.88 25.07 -7.41
C ALA A 531 -1.90 25.31 -6.23
N ILE A 532 -2.22 24.84 -5.03
CA ILE A 532 -1.37 25.02 -3.85
C ILE A 532 -0.40 23.87 -3.61
N GLY A 533 -0.56 22.72 -4.25
CA GLY A 533 0.16 21.46 -3.98
C GLY A 533 1.69 21.64 -3.94
N THR A 534 2.25 22.35 -4.91
CA THR A 534 3.69 22.68 -4.92
C THR A 534 4.11 23.53 -3.71
N SER A 535 3.30 24.52 -3.30
CA SER A 535 3.63 25.40 -2.18
C SER A 535 3.57 24.69 -0.83
N VAL A 536 2.72 23.66 -0.69
CA VAL A 536 2.61 22.82 0.49
C VAL A 536 3.47 21.55 0.39
N ARG A 537 4.28 21.44 -0.68
CA ARG A 537 5.28 20.40 -0.91
C ARG A 537 4.70 18.98 -1.03
N GLN A 538 3.63 18.85 -1.76
CA GLN A 538 3.03 17.56 -2.11
C GLN A 538 3.50 17.02 -3.47
#